data_23223326639f7a0596d369657f7a6591
#
_entry.id   23223326639f7a0596d369657f7a6591
#
_cell.length_a   1.000
_cell.length_b   1.000
_cell.length_c   1.000
_cell.angle_alpha   90.00
_cell.angle_beta   90.00
_cell.angle_gamma   90.00
#
_symmetry.space_group_name_H-M   'P 1'
#
loop_
_entity.id
_entity.type
_entity.pdbx_description
1 polymer ?
#
loop_
_entity_poly.entity_id
_entity_poly.type
_entity_poly.pdbx_seq_one_letter_code
_entity_poly.pdbx_strand_id
1 'polypeptide(L)'
;RQQRGVRLDKVQLAPGVYVVPLVTAETETFIDNGREEVTGQNQDRWRYRTPSLRNVAITFPYMHDGSLPTLESVVAYYAGGGSQDPLQDVRISNTRMTISEQQALVAFLRTLTSNQVDALVSDARSVVIGERGAAGQ
;
A
#
# COMPACT_ATOMS: atom_id res chain seq x y z
N ARG A 1 24.36 8.03 -14.82
CA ARG A 1 22.99 8.28 -15.31
C ARG A 1 22.30 9.18 -14.29
N GLN A 2 22.04 10.43 -14.68
CA GLN A 2 21.34 11.40 -13.83
C GLN A 2 19.87 10.98 -13.74
N GLN A 3 19.40 10.72 -12.53
CA GLN A 3 17.96 10.65 -12.23
C GLN A 3 17.40 12.06 -12.37
N ARG A 4 16.59 12.30 -13.40
CA ARG A 4 15.76 13.50 -13.49
C ARG A 4 14.62 13.33 -12.47
N GLY A 5 14.75 13.98 -11.33
CA GLY A 5 13.64 14.07 -10.38
C GLY A 5 12.45 14.76 -11.04
N VAL A 6 11.28 14.15 -10.96
CA VAL A 6 10.01 14.76 -11.37
C VAL A 6 9.79 15.98 -10.47
N ARG A 7 9.85 17.17 -11.04
CA ARG A 7 9.56 18.42 -10.35
C ARG A 7 8.04 18.55 -10.31
N LEU A 8 7.45 18.29 -9.18
CA LEU A 8 6.02 18.55 -8.95
C LEU A 8 5.86 20.05 -8.66
N ASP A 9 5.53 20.82 -9.68
CA ASP A 9 5.19 22.22 -9.49
C ASP A 9 3.81 22.34 -8.86
N LYS A 10 3.78 22.81 -7.61
CA LYS A 10 2.51 23.08 -6.90
C LYS A 10 1.86 24.32 -7.49
N VAL A 11 0.62 24.19 -7.94
CA VAL A 11 -0.19 25.33 -8.37
C VAL A 11 -1.01 25.82 -7.18
N GLN A 12 -0.85 27.07 -6.79
CA GLN A 12 -1.65 27.68 -5.73
C GLN A 12 -2.96 28.20 -6.31
N LEU A 13 -4.09 27.64 -5.85
CA LEU A 13 -5.43 28.07 -6.27
C LEU A 13 -6.00 29.20 -5.40
N ALA A 14 -5.58 29.25 -4.13
CA ALA A 14 -5.95 30.30 -3.17
C ALA A 14 -4.90 30.35 -2.06
N PRO A 15 -4.86 31.40 -1.25
CA PRO A 15 -3.94 31.47 -0.11
C PRO A 15 -4.06 30.22 0.78
N GLY A 16 -2.96 29.44 0.88
CA GLY A 16 -2.90 28.18 1.64
C GLY A 16 -3.47 26.93 0.95
N VAL A 17 -4.06 27.05 -0.25
CA VAL A 17 -4.60 25.90 -1.01
C VAL A 17 -3.72 25.61 -2.20
N TYR A 18 -3.09 24.47 -2.19
CA TYR A 18 -2.24 23.99 -3.28
C TYR A 18 -2.83 22.74 -3.90
N VAL A 19 -2.82 22.66 -5.21
CA VAL A 19 -3.08 21.43 -5.96
C VAL A 19 -1.81 20.99 -6.65
N VAL A 20 -1.57 19.69 -6.65
CA VAL A 20 -0.60 19.10 -7.57
C VAL A 20 -1.39 18.80 -8.83
N PRO A 21 -1.10 19.49 -9.97
CA PRO A 21 -1.79 19.19 -11.21
C PRO A 21 -1.55 17.71 -11.54
N LEU A 22 -2.63 17.01 -11.84
CA LEU A 22 -2.51 15.69 -12.45
C LEU A 22 -1.76 15.89 -13.76
N VAL A 23 -0.55 15.35 -13.86
CA VAL A 23 0.28 15.51 -15.06
C VAL A 23 -0.46 14.83 -16.21
N THR A 24 -1.14 15.63 -17.01
CA THR A 24 -1.72 15.20 -18.27
C THR A 24 -0.68 15.46 -19.35
N ALA A 25 0.22 14.58 -19.55
CA ALA A 25 0.93 14.31 -20.82
C ALA A 25 2.10 13.37 -20.53
N GLU A 26 2.09 12.25 -21.21
CA GLU A 26 3.10 11.20 -21.17
C GLU A 26 3.17 10.56 -19.77
N THR A 27 2.17 9.76 -19.48
CA THR A 27 2.22 8.76 -18.42
C THR A 27 3.36 7.81 -18.78
N GLU A 28 4.58 8.16 -18.39
CA GLU A 28 5.53 7.10 -18.07
C GLU A 28 4.81 6.34 -16.97
N THR A 29 4.22 5.20 -17.34
CA THR A 29 3.65 4.28 -16.37
C THR A 29 4.79 3.92 -15.44
N PHE A 30 4.78 4.52 -14.24
CA PHE A 30 5.75 4.18 -13.24
C PHE A 30 5.44 2.75 -12.81
N ILE A 31 6.19 1.82 -13.35
CA ILE A 31 6.08 0.41 -13.00
C ILE A 31 6.92 0.24 -11.74
N ASP A 32 6.27 -0.01 -10.61
CA ASP A 32 6.95 -0.39 -9.38
C ASP A 32 7.48 -1.83 -9.52
N ASN A 33 8.77 -1.95 -9.76
CA ASN A 33 9.45 -3.24 -9.87
C ASN A 33 9.84 -3.83 -8.50
N GLY A 34 9.45 -3.20 -7.40
CA GLY A 34 9.73 -3.67 -6.05
C GLY A 34 11.22 -3.71 -5.74
N ARG A 35 11.68 -4.80 -5.12
CA ARG A 35 13.08 -4.94 -4.70
C ARG A 35 14.09 -4.84 -5.83
N GLU A 36 13.73 -5.16 -7.08
CA GLU A 36 14.59 -5.03 -8.24
C GLU A 36 15.16 -3.60 -8.38
N GLU A 37 14.39 -2.57 -8.03
CA GLU A 37 14.82 -1.17 -8.11
C GLU A 37 16.04 -0.88 -7.23
N VAL A 38 16.18 -1.61 -6.13
CA VAL A 38 17.31 -1.47 -5.19
C VAL A 38 18.46 -2.40 -5.53
N THR A 39 18.16 -3.64 -5.92
CA THR A 39 19.20 -4.67 -6.14
C THR A 39 19.71 -4.71 -7.57
N GLY A 40 18.93 -4.22 -8.55
CA GLY A 40 19.21 -4.37 -9.98
C GLY A 40 19.16 -5.81 -10.48
N GLN A 41 18.63 -6.74 -9.69
CA GLN A 41 18.58 -8.17 -10.02
C GLN A 41 17.18 -8.53 -10.49
N ASN A 42 17.05 -9.05 -11.72
CA ASN A 42 15.75 -9.43 -12.31
C ASN A 42 14.97 -10.47 -11.48
N GLN A 43 15.67 -11.35 -10.76
CA GLN A 43 15.04 -12.30 -9.85
C GLN A 43 14.33 -11.66 -8.65
N ASP A 44 14.61 -10.39 -8.35
CA ASP A 44 14.00 -9.61 -7.27
C ASP A 44 12.82 -8.76 -7.78
N ARG A 45 12.50 -8.86 -9.05
CA ARG A 45 11.35 -8.16 -9.64
C ARG A 45 10.06 -8.56 -8.93
N TRP A 46 9.24 -7.54 -8.60
CA TRP A 46 7.95 -7.69 -7.91
C TRP A 46 8.03 -8.36 -6.54
N ARG A 47 9.21 -8.36 -5.92
CA ARG A 47 9.35 -8.78 -4.53
C ARG A 47 9.16 -7.58 -3.61
N TYR A 48 8.20 -7.71 -2.71
CA TYR A 48 7.88 -6.71 -1.71
C TYR A 48 8.11 -7.25 -0.31
N ARG A 49 8.25 -6.34 0.66
CA ARG A 49 8.34 -6.70 2.06
C ARG A 49 7.03 -7.35 2.50
N THR A 50 7.10 -8.47 3.21
CA THR A 50 5.93 -9.07 3.86
C THR A 50 5.40 -8.13 4.94
N PRO A 51 4.17 -7.60 4.83
CA PRO A 51 3.59 -6.71 5.82
C PRO A 51 3.12 -7.47 7.06
N SER A 52 2.98 -6.75 8.18
CA SER A 52 2.30 -7.28 9.36
C SER A 52 0.81 -7.44 9.08
N LEU A 53 0.21 -8.50 9.61
CA LEU A 53 -1.25 -8.70 9.57
C LEU A 53 -1.98 -7.99 10.73
N ARG A 54 -1.24 -7.35 11.65
CA ARG A 54 -1.85 -6.58 12.73
C ARG A 54 -2.66 -5.42 12.14
N ASN A 55 -3.90 -5.29 12.59
CA ASN A 55 -4.85 -4.27 12.13
C ASN A 55 -5.18 -4.36 10.64
N VAL A 56 -4.94 -5.50 9.99
CA VAL A 56 -5.12 -5.64 8.56
C VAL A 56 -6.54 -5.32 8.09
N ALA A 57 -7.56 -5.57 8.92
CA ALA A 57 -8.95 -5.29 8.57
C ALA A 57 -9.30 -3.82 8.33
N ILE A 58 -8.47 -2.91 8.80
CA ILE A 58 -8.69 -1.45 8.69
C ILE A 58 -7.67 -0.74 7.82
N THR A 59 -6.76 -1.48 7.17
CA THR A 59 -5.69 -0.92 6.34
C THR A 59 -5.96 -1.10 4.84
N PHE A 60 -7.22 -1.11 4.44
CA PHE A 60 -7.62 -1.15 3.02
C PHE A 60 -7.24 0.18 2.29
N PRO A 61 -7.06 0.16 0.96
CA PRO A 61 -7.06 -0.99 0.05
C PRO A 61 -5.79 -1.84 0.17
N TYR A 62 -5.85 -3.08 -0.33
CA TYR A 62 -4.79 -4.09 -0.18
C TYR A 62 -3.95 -4.24 -1.44
N MET A 63 -2.84 -4.96 -1.31
CA MET A 63 -1.71 -5.11 -2.22
C MET A 63 -0.83 -3.85 -2.26
N HIS A 64 0.34 -3.93 -2.90
CA HIS A 64 1.28 -2.81 -3.00
C HIS A 64 0.71 -1.62 -3.78
N ASP A 65 -0.21 -1.89 -4.72
CA ASP A 65 -0.86 -0.94 -5.60
C ASP A 65 -2.30 -0.58 -5.19
N GLY A 66 -2.81 -1.19 -4.11
CA GLY A 66 -4.19 -0.99 -3.66
C GLY A 66 -5.26 -1.63 -4.57
N SER A 67 -4.89 -2.61 -5.39
CA SER A 67 -5.78 -3.22 -6.38
C SER A 67 -6.94 -4.01 -5.79
N LEU A 68 -6.81 -4.49 -4.55
CA LEU A 68 -7.85 -5.28 -3.89
C LEU A 68 -8.53 -4.48 -2.78
N PRO A 69 -9.83 -4.20 -2.90
CA PRO A 69 -10.52 -3.30 -1.97
C PRO A 69 -10.93 -3.95 -0.64
N THR A 70 -11.03 -5.28 -0.57
CA THR A 70 -11.57 -5.98 0.62
C THR A 70 -10.71 -7.17 1.04
N LEU A 71 -10.80 -7.56 2.32
CA LEU A 71 -10.14 -8.78 2.81
C LEU A 71 -10.64 -10.04 2.11
N GLU A 72 -11.92 -10.08 1.78
CA GLU A 72 -12.53 -11.17 1.04
C GLU A 72 -11.87 -11.34 -0.32
N SER A 73 -11.63 -10.25 -1.04
CA SER A 73 -10.94 -10.30 -2.34
C SER A 73 -9.48 -10.74 -2.20
N VAL A 74 -8.79 -10.34 -1.12
CA VAL A 74 -7.42 -10.80 -0.83
C VAL A 74 -7.39 -12.29 -0.56
N VAL A 75 -8.28 -12.79 0.30
CA VAL A 75 -8.35 -14.22 0.62
C VAL A 75 -8.70 -15.03 -0.62
N ALA A 76 -9.66 -14.57 -1.43
CA ALA A 76 -10.03 -15.25 -2.68
C ALA A 76 -8.86 -15.29 -3.69
N TYR A 77 -8.11 -14.18 -3.80
CA TYR A 77 -6.92 -14.11 -4.65
C TYR A 77 -5.87 -15.16 -4.27
N TYR A 78 -5.51 -15.27 -2.99
CA TYR A 78 -4.55 -16.27 -2.52
C TYR A 78 -5.11 -17.69 -2.57
N ALA A 79 -6.40 -17.88 -2.29
CA ALA A 79 -7.05 -19.20 -2.39
C ALA A 79 -7.03 -19.70 -3.83
N GLY A 80 -7.17 -18.83 -4.82
CA GLY A 80 -7.07 -19.14 -6.24
C GLY A 80 -5.64 -19.42 -6.74
N GLY A 81 -4.62 -19.13 -5.94
CA GLY A 81 -3.22 -19.34 -6.30
C GLY A 81 -2.50 -18.11 -6.84
N GLY A 82 -3.01 -16.91 -6.54
CA GLY A 82 -2.37 -15.65 -6.92
C GLY A 82 -2.55 -15.28 -8.39
N SER A 83 -1.58 -14.56 -8.95
CA SER A 83 -1.60 -14.04 -10.33
C SER A 83 -1.20 -15.06 -11.40
N GLN A 84 -0.62 -16.18 -11.00
CA GLN A 84 0.00 -17.18 -11.90
C GLN A 84 1.14 -16.60 -12.77
N ASP A 85 1.77 -15.54 -12.29
CA ASP A 85 2.93 -14.95 -12.96
C ASP A 85 4.15 -15.89 -12.87
N PRO A 86 5.00 -15.98 -13.92
CA PRO A 86 6.20 -16.81 -13.92
C PRO A 86 7.20 -16.48 -12.79
N LEU A 87 7.19 -15.25 -12.28
CA LEU A 87 8.03 -14.82 -11.16
C LEU A 87 7.33 -14.93 -9.80
N GLN A 88 6.08 -15.41 -9.77
CA GLN A 88 5.36 -15.63 -8.51
C GLN A 88 6.10 -16.68 -7.66
N ASP A 89 6.13 -16.46 -6.33
CA ASP A 89 6.71 -17.42 -5.40
C ASP A 89 5.98 -18.78 -5.50
N VAL A 90 6.74 -19.85 -5.65
CA VAL A 90 6.20 -21.21 -5.83
C VAL A 90 5.34 -21.70 -4.66
N ARG A 91 5.45 -21.05 -3.50
CA ARG A 91 4.62 -21.35 -2.32
C ARG A 91 3.19 -20.81 -2.47
N ILE A 92 2.98 -19.84 -3.36
CA ILE A 92 1.64 -19.31 -3.66
C ILE A 92 1.02 -20.22 -4.72
N SER A 93 0.17 -21.11 -4.27
CA SER A 93 -0.52 -22.08 -5.12
C SER A 93 -1.99 -22.17 -4.72
N ASN A 94 -2.82 -22.73 -5.60
CA ASN A 94 -4.23 -22.91 -5.30
C ASN A 94 -4.41 -23.83 -4.08
N THR A 95 -4.96 -23.26 -3.01
CA THR A 95 -5.16 -23.98 -1.72
C THR A 95 -6.42 -24.80 -1.68
N ARG A 96 -7.29 -24.69 -2.70
CA ARG A 96 -8.60 -25.38 -2.77
C ARG A 96 -9.51 -25.12 -1.56
N MET A 97 -9.36 -23.94 -0.92
CA MET A 97 -10.21 -23.54 0.21
C MET A 97 -11.66 -23.43 -0.24
N THR A 98 -12.55 -24.00 0.54
CA THR A 98 -14.00 -23.81 0.39
C THR A 98 -14.39 -22.37 0.74
N ILE A 99 -15.55 -21.94 0.31
CA ILE A 99 -16.08 -20.60 0.66
C ILE A 99 -16.19 -20.43 2.19
N SER A 100 -16.59 -21.47 2.91
CA SER A 100 -16.68 -21.43 4.38
C SER A 100 -15.32 -21.21 5.04
N GLU A 101 -14.28 -21.89 4.54
CA GLU A 101 -12.91 -21.69 5.05
C GLU A 101 -12.37 -20.30 4.75
N GLN A 102 -12.65 -19.76 3.57
CA GLN A 102 -12.29 -18.37 3.22
C GLN A 102 -12.97 -17.38 4.16
N GLN A 103 -14.26 -17.57 4.44
CA GLN A 103 -15.00 -16.72 5.38
C GLN A 103 -14.44 -16.83 6.80
N ALA A 104 -14.09 -18.03 7.25
CA ALA A 104 -13.46 -18.26 8.55
C ALA A 104 -12.10 -17.54 8.64
N LEU A 105 -11.29 -17.59 7.57
CA LEU A 105 -10.01 -16.90 7.52
C LEU A 105 -10.20 -15.37 7.57
N VAL A 106 -11.18 -14.82 6.84
CA VAL A 106 -11.51 -13.39 6.93
C VAL A 106 -11.94 -13.01 8.35
N ALA A 107 -12.78 -13.83 8.98
CA ALA A 107 -13.19 -13.61 10.38
C ALA A 107 -11.98 -13.60 11.32
N PHE A 108 -11.07 -14.55 11.16
CA PHE A 108 -9.80 -14.56 11.91
C PHE A 108 -8.98 -13.29 11.68
N LEU A 109 -8.77 -12.87 10.44
CA LEU A 109 -8.00 -11.66 10.13
C LEU A 109 -8.60 -10.40 10.78
N ARG A 110 -9.92 -10.32 10.90
CA ARG A 110 -10.61 -9.25 11.61
C ARG A 110 -10.32 -9.24 13.12
N THR A 111 -10.09 -10.40 13.73
CA THR A 111 -9.72 -10.48 15.15
C THR A 111 -8.33 -9.92 15.46
N LEU A 112 -7.48 -9.73 14.45
CA LEU A 112 -6.16 -9.13 14.61
C LEU A 112 -6.20 -7.59 14.74
N THR A 113 -7.39 -7.01 14.78
CA THR A 113 -7.58 -5.57 14.98
C THR A 113 -7.48 -5.25 16.48
N SER A 114 -6.61 -4.30 16.81
CA SER A 114 -6.45 -3.83 18.19
C SER A 114 -7.66 -2.99 18.61
N ASN A 115 -8.14 -3.18 19.82
CA ASN A 115 -9.18 -2.35 20.46
C ASN A 115 -8.69 -0.93 20.81
N GLN A 116 -7.39 -0.66 20.69
CA GLN A 116 -6.78 0.64 20.98
C GLN A 116 -6.62 1.52 19.72
N VAL A 117 -7.01 1.03 18.53
CA VAL A 117 -6.78 1.78 17.29
C VAL A 117 -7.49 3.12 17.29
N ASP A 118 -8.74 3.17 17.74
CA ASP A 118 -9.52 4.41 17.77
C ASP A 118 -8.90 5.43 18.74
N ALA A 119 -8.39 4.98 19.88
CA ALA A 119 -7.71 5.83 20.84
C ALA A 119 -6.39 6.38 20.25
N LEU A 120 -5.59 5.54 19.58
CA LEU A 120 -4.34 5.96 18.95
C LEU A 120 -4.57 6.92 17.78
N VAL A 121 -5.61 6.69 16.97
CA VAL A 121 -5.99 7.61 15.88
C VAL A 121 -6.47 8.94 16.43
N SER A 122 -7.26 8.94 17.49
CA SER A 122 -7.71 10.16 18.18
C SER A 122 -6.53 10.95 18.73
N ASP A 123 -5.60 10.28 19.41
CA ASP A 123 -4.39 10.88 19.96
C ASP A 123 -3.52 11.48 18.85
N ALA A 124 -3.26 10.72 17.79
CA ALA A 124 -2.49 11.21 16.63
C ALA A 124 -3.12 12.44 15.96
N ARG A 125 -4.46 12.52 15.91
CA ARG A 125 -5.17 13.69 15.36
C ARG A 125 -5.17 14.89 16.31
N SER A 126 -4.99 14.69 17.60
CA SER A 126 -4.92 15.74 18.60
C SER A 126 -3.57 16.43 18.66
N VAL A 127 -2.52 15.82 18.10
CA VAL A 127 -1.19 16.40 18.03
C VAL A 127 -1.20 17.57 17.05
N VAL A 128 -1.18 18.79 17.58
CA VAL A 128 -0.93 20.00 16.78
C VAL A 128 0.55 19.97 16.37
N ILE A 129 0.81 19.74 15.10
CA ILE A 129 2.16 19.91 14.55
C ILE A 129 2.44 21.39 14.61
N GLY A 130 3.17 21.82 15.65
CA GLY A 130 3.62 23.20 15.77
C GLY A 130 4.43 23.55 14.52
N GLU A 131 4.09 24.66 13.88
CA GLU A 131 4.98 25.30 12.92
C GLU A 131 6.32 25.48 13.62
N ARG A 132 7.39 24.89 13.08
CA ARG A 132 8.73 25.27 13.49
C ARG A 132 8.85 26.74 13.18
N GLY A 133 8.70 27.55 14.21
CA GLY A 133 8.88 28.97 14.12
C GLY A 133 10.20 29.23 13.42
N ALA A 134 10.14 30.02 12.37
CA ALA A 134 11.30 30.66 11.83
C ALA A 134 11.94 31.46 12.96
N ALA A 135 12.89 30.86 13.67
CA ALA A 135 13.81 31.60 14.51
C ALA A 135 14.68 32.41 13.55
N GLY A 136 14.21 33.63 13.32
CA GLY A 136 14.95 34.63 12.63
C GLY A 136 16.13 35.11 13.49
N GLN A 137 16.98 35.77 12.81
CA GLN A 137 18.08 36.66 13.14
C GLN A 137 19.43 35.98 13.20
#